data_677ab453479473b4311519e0e7e090e1
#
_entry.id   677ab453479473b4311519e0e7e090e1
#
_cell.length_a   1.000
_cell.length_b   1.000
_cell.length_c   1.000
_cell.angle_alpha   90.00
_cell.angle_beta   90.00
_cell.angle_gamma   90.00
#
_symmetry.space_group_name_H-M   'P 1'
#
loop_
_entity.id
_entity.type
_entity.pdbx_description
1 polymer ?
#
loop_
_entity_poly.entity_id
_entity_poly.type
_entity_poly.pdbx_seq_one_letter_code
_entity_poly.pdbx_strand_id
1 'polypeptide(L)'
;MNRHSTMSRRTFMKVLGLSGATAGAATLATPVFHDLDEVMASPIAERKLPFWVKEVDKPTVEIDWKRMQRFDGTQTVFNPPSFGKAIGKEEEERLRKIGGLFGEAGYGRVVKENKPGNRHRDLAMSLGARFFQHPDRYAKWKPFLGPQQAPTPQQLGIPKYEGKPEENSRMVRAALKFYGAATVGMVELDENTRKLFYSHDAFDKKQVIFSDVDEPQETDTQRVIPNRAKWVIVFSVRMAPANIARAPYPASQATVGLAYSEGAIIANRLQEFLRALGYHCMAESNIMGSLANSG
;
A
#
# COMPACT_ATOMS: atom_id res chain seq x y z
N MET A 1 -32.42 45.42 -28.57
CA MET A 1 -32.77 44.08 -29.06
C MET A 1 -31.84 43.06 -28.37
N ASN A 2 -32.27 42.53 -27.25
CA ASN A 2 -31.54 41.47 -26.52
C ASN A 2 -31.92 40.11 -27.07
N ARG A 3 -31.03 39.49 -27.82
CA ARG A 3 -31.18 38.07 -28.19
C ARG A 3 -30.65 37.19 -27.03
N HIS A 4 -31.55 36.76 -26.16
CA HIS A 4 -31.24 35.64 -25.26
C HIS A 4 -31.18 34.36 -26.11
N SER A 5 -29.98 33.90 -26.37
CA SER A 5 -29.73 32.56 -26.93
C SER A 5 -30.10 31.53 -25.86
N THR A 6 -31.32 31.02 -25.86
CA THR A 6 -31.72 29.88 -25.02
C THR A 6 -31.17 28.59 -25.64
N MET A 7 -30.06 28.16 -25.13
CA MET A 7 -29.52 26.84 -25.48
C MET A 7 -30.48 25.75 -24.98
N SER A 8 -30.97 24.86 -25.89
CA SER A 8 -31.88 23.81 -25.51
C SER A 8 -31.25 22.84 -24.51
N ARG A 9 -32.05 22.27 -23.59
CA ARG A 9 -31.59 21.23 -22.66
C ARG A 9 -30.83 20.09 -23.39
N ARG A 10 -31.29 19.72 -24.58
CA ARG A 10 -30.64 18.68 -25.40
C ARG A 10 -29.27 19.09 -25.91
N THR A 11 -29.10 20.36 -26.31
CA THR A 11 -27.82 20.92 -26.74
C THR A 11 -26.87 21.07 -25.57
N PHE A 12 -27.36 21.50 -24.40
CA PHE A 12 -26.60 21.57 -23.17
C PHE A 12 -26.10 20.19 -22.73
N MET A 13 -26.98 19.18 -22.75
CA MET A 13 -26.58 17.79 -22.42
C MET A 13 -25.59 17.19 -23.43
N LYS A 14 -25.70 17.52 -24.72
CA LYS A 14 -24.72 17.11 -25.75
C LYS A 14 -23.36 17.77 -25.52
N VAL A 15 -23.33 19.05 -25.19
CA VAL A 15 -22.08 19.78 -24.88
C VAL A 15 -21.45 19.26 -23.60
N LEU A 16 -22.23 19.02 -22.55
CA LEU A 16 -21.77 18.39 -21.31
C LEU A 16 -21.27 16.95 -21.54
N GLY A 17 -21.99 16.16 -22.34
CA GLY A 17 -21.60 14.80 -22.68
C GLY A 17 -20.28 14.76 -23.49
N LEU A 18 -20.10 15.66 -24.44
CA LEU A 18 -18.86 15.80 -25.21
C LEU A 18 -17.71 16.35 -24.37
N SER A 19 -17.93 17.36 -23.53
CA SER A 19 -16.91 17.88 -22.62
C SER A 19 -16.57 16.89 -21.50
N GLY A 20 -17.56 16.13 -21.01
CA GLY A 20 -17.37 15.05 -20.05
C GLY A 20 -16.61 13.86 -20.66
N ALA A 21 -16.90 13.51 -21.92
CA ALA A 21 -16.21 12.45 -22.62
C ALA A 21 -14.74 12.82 -22.96
N THR A 22 -14.48 14.08 -23.32
CA THR A 22 -13.10 14.54 -23.57
C THR A 22 -12.30 14.70 -22.27
N ALA A 23 -12.91 15.19 -21.19
CA ALA A 23 -12.28 15.23 -19.88
C ALA A 23 -12.10 13.82 -19.29
N GLY A 24 -13.10 12.92 -19.46
CA GLY A 24 -13.02 11.53 -19.06
C GLY A 24 -12.02 10.72 -19.88
N ALA A 25 -11.93 10.95 -21.18
CA ALA A 25 -10.93 10.30 -22.04
C ALA A 25 -9.50 10.79 -21.72
N ALA A 26 -9.34 12.06 -21.38
CA ALA A 26 -8.04 12.58 -20.93
C ALA A 26 -7.60 12.01 -19.58
N THR A 27 -8.56 11.60 -18.72
CA THR A 27 -8.24 10.94 -17.43
C THR A 27 -8.05 9.44 -17.55
N LEU A 28 -8.53 8.83 -18.63
CA LEU A 28 -8.37 7.39 -18.93
C LEU A 28 -7.19 7.12 -19.88
N ALA A 29 -6.70 8.12 -20.60
CA ALA A 29 -5.47 7.98 -21.36
C ALA A 29 -4.32 7.92 -20.34
N THR A 30 -3.75 6.74 -20.16
CA THR A 30 -2.43 6.63 -19.51
C THR A 30 -1.49 7.56 -20.26
N PRO A 31 -0.86 8.53 -19.60
CA PRO A 31 0.07 9.39 -20.28
C PRO A 31 1.16 8.55 -20.93
N VAL A 32 1.37 8.77 -22.23
CA VAL A 32 2.46 8.12 -22.96
C VAL A 32 3.71 8.94 -22.66
N PHE A 33 4.67 8.32 -22.00
CA PHE A 33 5.98 8.91 -21.73
C PHE A 33 7.01 8.23 -22.63
N HIS A 34 7.95 9.02 -23.13
CA HIS A 34 9.03 8.52 -23.97
C HIS A 34 10.19 7.98 -23.12
N ASP A 35 10.39 8.59 -21.94
CA ASP A 35 11.43 8.20 -21.00
C ASP A 35 11.06 8.55 -19.55
N LEU A 36 11.93 8.18 -18.64
CA LEU A 36 11.74 8.42 -17.21
C LEU A 36 11.82 9.92 -16.86
N ASP A 37 12.58 10.70 -17.62
CA ASP A 37 12.73 12.14 -17.35
C ASP A 37 11.41 12.87 -17.61
N GLU A 38 10.66 12.48 -18.64
CA GLU A 38 9.29 12.98 -18.86
C GLU A 38 8.35 12.59 -17.71
N VAL A 39 8.46 11.38 -17.19
CA VAL A 39 7.68 10.96 -16.01
C VAL A 39 8.02 11.82 -14.80
N MET A 40 9.32 12.08 -14.57
CA MET A 40 9.80 12.91 -13.46
C MET A 40 9.38 14.38 -13.58
N ALA A 41 9.28 14.90 -14.79
CA ALA A 41 8.85 16.27 -15.09
C ALA A 41 7.31 16.40 -15.12
N SER A 42 6.59 15.31 -15.17
CA SER A 42 5.13 15.35 -15.31
C SER A 42 4.42 15.79 -14.02
N PRO A 43 3.22 16.40 -14.11
CA PRO A 43 2.40 16.74 -12.95
C PRO A 43 1.99 15.51 -12.10
N ILE A 44 2.14 14.31 -12.64
CA ILE A 44 1.89 13.05 -11.91
C ILE A 44 2.97 12.85 -10.84
N ALA A 45 4.22 13.19 -11.13
CA ALA A 45 5.32 13.12 -10.16
C ALA A 45 5.20 14.17 -9.05
N GLU A 46 4.65 15.34 -9.39
CA GLU A 46 4.47 16.46 -8.47
C GLU A 46 3.00 16.63 -8.06
N ARG A 47 2.46 15.75 -7.27
CA ARG A 47 1.18 16.07 -6.64
C ARG A 47 1.42 17.14 -5.57
N LYS A 48 0.96 18.37 -5.82
CA LYS A 48 0.93 19.42 -4.80
C LYS A 48 0.07 18.94 -3.64
N LEU A 49 0.69 18.78 -2.50
CA LEU A 49 -0.03 18.55 -1.26
C LEU A 49 -0.89 19.78 -0.92
N PRO A 50 -2.04 19.64 -0.23
CA PRO A 50 -2.77 20.76 0.29
C PRO A 50 -1.83 21.67 1.10
N PHE A 51 -2.08 22.99 1.10
CA PHE A 51 -1.18 23.98 1.73
C PHE A 51 -0.96 23.74 3.24
N TRP A 52 -1.86 23.00 3.88
CA TRP A 52 -1.76 22.63 5.30
C TRP A 52 -0.96 21.35 5.56
N VAL A 53 -0.60 20.60 4.51
CA VAL A 53 0.25 19.41 4.62
C VAL A 53 1.67 19.82 4.27
N LYS A 54 2.57 19.66 5.22
CA LYS A 54 4.01 19.95 5.04
C LYS A 54 4.79 18.65 5.13
N GLU A 55 5.74 18.48 4.24
CA GLU A 55 6.79 17.48 4.43
C GLU A 55 7.77 18.01 5.49
N VAL A 56 8.15 17.16 6.41
CA VAL A 56 9.07 17.49 7.50
C VAL A 56 10.14 16.42 7.61
N ASP A 57 11.35 16.81 7.94
CA ASP A 57 12.50 15.89 8.08
C ASP A 57 12.46 15.09 9.40
N LYS A 58 11.72 15.58 10.37
CA LYS A 58 11.61 14.96 11.70
C LYS A 58 10.15 14.96 12.17
N PRO A 59 9.76 14.00 13.03
CA PRO A 59 8.45 14.02 13.67
C PRO A 59 8.18 15.36 14.34
N THR A 60 6.96 15.88 14.19
CA THR A 60 6.53 17.14 14.82
C THR A 60 6.14 16.98 16.28
N VAL A 61 6.07 15.75 16.76
CA VAL A 61 5.84 15.38 18.16
C VAL A 61 7.10 14.73 18.73
N GLU A 62 7.32 14.95 20.03
CA GLU A 62 8.43 14.31 20.73
C GLU A 62 8.18 12.79 20.83
N ILE A 63 9.18 12.00 20.44
CA ILE A 63 9.15 10.55 20.54
C ILE A 63 10.19 10.11 21.55
N ASP A 64 9.76 9.43 22.61
CA ASP A 64 10.67 8.81 23.57
C ASP A 64 11.24 7.49 23.02
N TRP A 65 12.26 7.62 22.20
CA TRP A 65 12.93 6.49 21.58
C TRP A 65 13.56 5.51 22.58
N LYS A 66 13.83 5.94 23.82
CA LYS A 66 14.38 5.05 24.87
C LYS A 66 13.37 4.04 25.36
N ARG A 67 12.08 4.41 25.33
CA ARG A 67 10.98 3.50 25.68
C ARG A 67 10.55 2.60 24.54
N MET A 68 10.86 2.96 23.31
CA MET A 68 10.47 2.17 22.15
C MET A 68 11.34 0.92 22.02
N GLN A 69 10.67 -0.20 21.77
CA GLN A 69 11.29 -1.48 21.48
C GLN A 69 10.62 -2.08 20.23
N ARG A 70 11.33 -2.96 19.53
CA ARG A 70 10.75 -3.68 18.40
C ARG A 70 9.62 -4.57 18.90
N PHE A 71 8.45 -4.40 18.33
CA PHE A 71 7.27 -5.17 18.70
C PHE A 71 7.32 -6.56 18.05
N ASP A 72 6.89 -7.58 18.80
CA ASP A 72 6.69 -8.90 18.26
C ASP A 72 5.33 -8.96 17.52
N GLY A 73 5.37 -9.05 16.20
CA GLY A 73 4.18 -9.09 15.35
C GLY A 73 3.25 -10.26 15.64
N THR A 74 3.77 -11.35 16.20
CA THR A 74 2.93 -12.49 16.58
C THR A 74 2.00 -12.18 17.77
N GLN A 75 2.26 -11.09 18.51
CA GLN A 75 1.44 -10.66 19.66
C GLN A 75 0.36 -9.65 19.27
N THR A 76 0.14 -9.38 17.97
CA THR A 76 -0.92 -8.47 17.57
C THR A 76 -2.30 -9.02 17.85
N VAL A 77 -3.26 -8.13 18.06
CA VAL A 77 -4.67 -8.47 18.25
C VAL A 77 -5.30 -9.19 17.05
N PHE A 78 -4.68 -9.09 15.86
CA PHE A 78 -5.11 -9.84 14.66
C PHE A 78 -4.68 -11.30 14.70
N ASN A 79 -3.75 -11.67 15.57
CA ASN A 79 -3.38 -13.05 15.78
C ASN A 79 -4.36 -13.69 16.77
N PRO A 80 -5.12 -14.75 16.41
CA PRO A 80 -6.13 -15.36 17.28
C PRO A 80 -5.69 -15.63 18.72
N PRO A 81 -4.50 -16.21 18.98
CA PRO A 81 -4.04 -16.41 20.35
C PRO A 81 -3.86 -15.13 21.16
N SER A 82 -3.42 -14.05 20.53
CA SER A 82 -3.21 -12.75 21.20
C SER A 82 -4.53 -12.04 21.44
N PHE A 83 -5.47 -12.14 20.50
CA PHE A 83 -6.82 -11.61 20.65
C PHE A 83 -7.55 -12.25 21.84
N GLY A 84 -7.56 -13.59 21.92
CA GLY A 84 -8.16 -14.32 23.03
C GLY A 84 -7.51 -14.00 24.38
N LYS A 85 -6.19 -13.73 24.43
CA LYS A 85 -5.51 -13.26 25.64
C LYS A 85 -5.98 -11.86 26.08
N ALA A 86 -6.22 -10.96 25.13
CA ALA A 86 -6.60 -9.58 25.41
C ALA A 86 -8.03 -9.43 25.92
N ILE A 87 -8.98 -10.20 25.36
CA ILE A 87 -10.41 -10.06 25.64
C ILE A 87 -11.01 -11.26 26.41
N GLY A 88 -10.24 -12.33 26.60
CA GLY A 88 -10.71 -13.59 27.18
C GLY A 88 -11.35 -14.54 26.16
N LYS A 89 -11.22 -15.83 26.39
CA LYS A 89 -11.69 -16.87 25.46
C LYS A 89 -13.20 -16.83 25.24
N GLU A 90 -13.97 -16.58 26.29
CA GLU A 90 -15.43 -16.50 26.20
C GLU A 90 -15.90 -15.38 25.30
N GLU A 91 -15.31 -14.20 25.45
CA GLU A 91 -15.63 -13.05 24.60
C GLU A 91 -15.13 -13.24 23.15
N GLU A 92 -13.98 -13.86 22.96
CA GLU A 92 -13.50 -14.26 21.64
C GLU A 92 -14.50 -15.19 20.94
N GLU A 93 -14.96 -16.24 21.63
CA GLU A 93 -15.98 -17.17 21.09
C GLU A 93 -17.30 -16.47 20.82
N ARG A 94 -17.73 -15.56 21.70
CA ARG A 94 -18.94 -14.76 21.50
C ARG A 94 -18.82 -13.90 20.24
N LEU A 95 -17.71 -13.21 20.06
CA LEU A 95 -17.46 -12.37 18.88
C LEU A 95 -17.35 -13.19 17.59
N ARG A 96 -16.75 -14.36 17.65
CA ARG A 96 -16.72 -15.29 16.51
C ARG A 96 -18.14 -15.76 16.12
N LYS A 97 -19.01 -16.07 17.10
CA LYS A 97 -20.41 -16.48 16.86
C LYS A 97 -21.27 -15.33 16.35
N ILE A 98 -21.11 -14.12 16.88
CA ILE A 98 -21.84 -12.93 16.41
C ILE A 98 -21.41 -12.56 14.98
N GLY A 99 -20.22 -12.98 14.58
CA GLY A 99 -19.75 -12.82 13.21
C GLY A 99 -19.50 -11.37 12.87
N GLY A 100 -18.31 -10.87 13.16
CA GLY A 100 -17.73 -9.83 12.35
C GLY A 100 -17.56 -10.33 10.90
N LEU A 101 -17.13 -9.48 10.00
CA LEU A 101 -16.88 -9.82 8.58
C LEU A 101 -16.01 -11.07 8.36
N PHE A 102 -15.30 -11.51 9.35
CA PHE A 102 -14.40 -12.67 9.34
C PHE A 102 -14.92 -13.88 10.13
N GLY A 103 -16.11 -13.80 10.74
CA GLY A 103 -16.72 -14.93 11.45
C GLY A 103 -17.41 -15.89 10.49
N GLU A 104 -17.56 -17.16 10.90
CA GLU A 104 -18.18 -18.24 10.10
C GLU A 104 -19.58 -17.89 9.58
N ALA A 105 -20.35 -17.11 10.36
CA ALA A 105 -21.68 -16.64 9.96
C ALA A 105 -21.66 -15.28 9.22
N GLY A 106 -20.50 -14.60 9.14
CA GLY A 106 -20.42 -13.19 8.76
C GLY A 106 -20.95 -12.89 7.36
N TYR A 107 -20.55 -13.64 6.38
CA TYR A 107 -20.99 -13.42 5.00
C TYR A 107 -22.45 -13.81 4.79
N GLY A 108 -22.90 -14.89 5.36
CA GLY A 108 -24.31 -15.35 5.23
C GLY A 108 -25.30 -14.41 5.88
N ARG A 109 -25.00 -13.89 7.08
CA ARG A 109 -25.86 -12.91 7.78
C ARG A 109 -25.91 -11.58 7.03
N VAL A 110 -24.76 -11.12 6.59
CA VAL A 110 -24.60 -9.86 5.87
C VAL A 110 -25.47 -9.83 4.61
N VAL A 111 -25.43 -10.89 3.81
CA VAL A 111 -26.23 -11.00 2.58
C VAL A 111 -27.74 -11.11 2.87
N LYS A 112 -28.14 -11.79 3.95
CA LYS A 112 -29.56 -11.92 4.34
C LYS A 112 -30.22 -10.59 4.69
N GLU A 113 -29.49 -9.64 5.25
CA GLU A 113 -30.02 -8.32 5.60
C GLU A 113 -30.38 -7.48 4.38
N ASN A 114 -29.76 -7.73 3.24
CA ASN A 114 -30.02 -7.07 1.93
C ASN A 114 -30.07 -5.53 1.98
N LYS A 115 -29.35 -4.91 2.90
CA LYS A 115 -29.26 -3.44 3.04
C LYS A 115 -28.28 -2.84 2.01
N PRO A 116 -28.39 -1.57 1.64
CA PRO A 116 -27.42 -0.90 0.79
C PRO A 116 -25.98 -1.02 1.37
N GLY A 117 -25.06 -1.50 0.55
CA GLY A 117 -23.67 -1.81 0.97
C GLY A 117 -23.49 -3.21 1.56
N ASN A 118 -24.59 -3.97 1.76
CA ASN A 118 -24.66 -5.28 2.38
C ASN A 118 -25.49 -6.28 1.56
N ARG A 119 -25.44 -6.16 0.23
CA ARG A 119 -26.12 -7.05 -0.72
C ARG A 119 -25.15 -8.08 -1.27
N HIS A 120 -25.67 -9.12 -1.89
CA HIS A 120 -24.86 -10.14 -2.55
C HIS A 120 -23.83 -9.53 -3.54
N ARG A 121 -24.25 -8.55 -4.34
CA ARG A 121 -23.35 -7.84 -5.26
C ARG A 121 -22.23 -7.06 -4.56
N ASP A 122 -22.52 -6.49 -3.38
CA ASP A 122 -21.53 -5.75 -2.59
C ASP A 122 -20.50 -6.73 -1.99
N LEU A 123 -20.96 -7.92 -1.58
CA LEU A 123 -20.09 -9.02 -1.16
C LEU A 123 -19.24 -9.52 -2.32
N ALA A 124 -19.81 -9.75 -3.50
CA ALA A 124 -19.08 -10.20 -4.68
C ALA A 124 -17.97 -9.20 -5.07
N MET A 125 -18.28 -7.89 -5.04
CA MET A 125 -17.31 -6.83 -5.25
C MET A 125 -16.17 -6.88 -4.22
N SER A 126 -16.50 -7.10 -2.94
CA SER A 126 -15.50 -7.22 -1.87
C SER A 126 -14.59 -8.45 -2.06
N LEU A 127 -15.16 -9.58 -2.42
CA LEU A 127 -14.38 -10.81 -2.66
C LEU A 127 -13.45 -10.66 -3.86
N GLY A 128 -13.91 -10.06 -4.95
CA GLY A 128 -13.09 -9.77 -6.13
C GLY A 128 -11.96 -8.80 -5.83
N ALA A 129 -12.21 -7.76 -5.06
CA ALA A 129 -11.20 -6.78 -4.65
C ALA A 129 -10.07 -7.38 -3.77
N ARG A 130 -10.36 -8.46 -3.05
CA ARG A 130 -9.40 -9.15 -2.17
C ARG A 130 -8.53 -10.19 -2.87
N PHE A 131 -8.45 -10.19 -4.18
CA PHE A 131 -7.76 -11.24 -4.93
C PHE A 131 -6.33 -11.50 -4.43
N PHE A 132 -5.59 -10.45 -4.06
CA PHE A 132 -4.23 -10.55 -3.52
C PHE A 132 -4.16 -10.47 -1.98
N GLN A 133 -5.28 -10.37 -1.28
CA GLN A 133 -5.31 -10.20 0.18
C GLN A 133 -5.47 -11.52 0.94
N HIS A 134 -5.52 -12.68 0.28
CA HIS A 134 -5.72 -13.94 0.98
C HIS A 134 -4.48 -14.30 1.81
N PRO A 135 -4.61 -14.67 3.11
CA PRO A 135 -3.47 -14.98 4.00
C PRO A 135 -2.47 -15.95 3.40
N ASP A 136 -2.97 -17.05 2.80
CA ASP A 136 -2.12 -18.10 2.21
C ASP A 136 -1.41 -17.64 0.91
N ARG A 137 -1.84 -16.52 0.34
CA ARG A 137 -1.31 -15.96 -0.90
C ARG A 137 -0.49 -14.70 -0.66
N TYR A 138 -0.64 -14.07 0.49
CA TYR A 138 -0.03 -12.77 0.77
C TYR A 138 1.50 -12.82 0.64
N ALA A 139 2.13 -13.83 1.25
CA ALA A 139 3.57 -14.05 1.12
C ALA A 139 4.01 -14.33 -0.32
N LYS A 140 3.17 -14.98 -1.14
CA LYS A 140 3.48 -15.23 -2.56
C LYS A 140 3.38 -13.97 -3.41
N TRP A 141 2.45 -13.06 -3.08
CA TRP A 141 2.21 -11.86 -3.88
C TRP A 141 3.01 -10.64 -3.43
N LYS A 142 3.60 -10.71 -2.26
CA LYS A 142 4.51 -9.70 -1.71
C LYS A 142 5.74 -10.37 -1.11
N PRO A 143 6.56 -11.02 -1.93
CA PRO A 143 7.74 -11.70 -1.43
C PRO A 143 8.74 -10.69 -0.85
N PHE A 144 9.38 -11.07 0.25
CA PHE A 144 10.37 -10.22 0.94
C PHE A 144 11.48 -9.75 -0.01
N LEU A 145 12.01 -10.64 -0.82
CA LEU A 145 13.08 -10.33 -1.79
C LEU A 145 12.55 -9.82 -3.15
N GLY A 146 11.25 -9.71 -3.32
CA GLY A 146 10.61 -9.37 -4.59
C GLY A 146 10.48 -10.54 -5.55
N PRO A 147 9.78 -10.34 -6.69
CA PRO A 147 9.58 -11.37 -7.72
C PRO A 147 10.87 -11.83 -8.40
N GLN A 148 11.92 -11.02 -8.39
CA GLN A 148 13.24 -11.28 -8.95
C GLN A 148 13.25 -11.66 -10.44
N GLN A 149 12.34 -11.07 -11.21
CA GLN A 149 12.20 -11.34 -12.65
C GLN A 149 13.00 -10.37 -13.52
N ALA A 150 13.12 -9.10 -13.09
CA ALA A 150 13.90 -8.13 -13.83
C ALA A 150 15.39 -8.50 -13.84
N PRO A 151 16.07 -8.46 -14.99
CA PRO A 151 17.49 -8.71 -15.06
C PRO A 151 18.26 -7.62 -14.30
N THR A 152 19.30 -8.01 -13.58
CA THR A 152 20.22 -7.06 -12.93
C THR A 152 21.18 -6.45 -13.95
N PRO A 153 21.79 -5.27 -13.66
CA PRO A 153 22.83 -4.70 -14.51
C PRO A 153 23.99 -5.68 -14.79
N GLN A 154 24.36 -6.47 -13.80
CA GLN A 154 25.41 -7.49 -13.97
C GLN A 154 25.00 -8.54 -15.01
N GLN A 155 23.74 -9.01 -14.99
CA GLN A 155 23.23 -9.96 -15.98
C GLN A 155 23.15 -9.35 -17.39
N LEU A 156 22.96 -8.03 -17.48
CA LEU A 156 22.95 -7.29 -18.75
C LEU A 156 24.34 -6.85 -19.22
N GLY A 157 25.39 -7.07 -18.44
CA GLY A 157 26.75 -6.62 -18.76
C GLY A 157 26.92 -5.09 -18.74
N ILE A 158 26.07 -4.37 -18.01
CA ILE A 158 26.12 -2.90 -17.86
C ILE A 158 26.49 -2.51 -16.42
N PRO A 159 27.00 -1.30 -16.17
CA PRO A 159 27.29 -0.83 -14.83
C PRO A 159 26.00 -0.64 -14.02
N LYS A 160 26.10 -0.79 -12.71
CA LYS A 160 25.04 -0.40 -11.76
C LYS A 160 24.73 1.08 -11.93
N TYR A 161 23.43 1.43 -11.86
CA TYR A 161 23.03 2.83 -11.89
C TYR A 161 23.53 3.59 -10.66
N GLU A 162 24.12 4.74 -10.89
CA GLU A 162 24.57 5.66 -9.84
C GLU A 162 24.06 7.08 -10.16
N GLY A 163 23.36 7.67 -9.21
CA GLY A 163 22.82 9.03 -9.33
C GLY A 163 22.98 9.80 -8.03
N LYS A 164 22.78 11.12 -8.09
CA LYS A 164 22.79 11.97 -6.90
C LYS A 164 21.60 11.64 -5.99
N PRO A 165 21.71 11.78 -4.67
CA PRO A 165 20.62 11.44 -3.72
C PRO A 165 19.29 12.11 -4.06
N GLU A 166 19.31 13.39 -4.42
CA GLU A 166 18.11 14.16 -4.76
C GLU A 166 17.46 13.68 -6.05
N GLU A 167 18.27 13.30 -7.04
CA GLU A 167 17.81 12.73 -8.30
C GLU A 167 17.21 11.34 -8.08
N ASN A 168 17.90 10.50 -7.33
CA ASN A 168 17.43 9.17 -6.96
C ASN A 168 16.10 9.24 -6.20
N SER A 169 15.97 10.17 -5.26
CA SER A 169 14.74 10.39 -4.51
C SER A 169 13.58 10.81 -5.43
N ARG A 170 13.82 11.74 -6.36
CA ARG A 170 12.81 12.15 -7.36
C ARG A 170 12.43 11.01 -8.29
N MET A 171 13.41 10.26 -8.78
CA MET A 171 13.20 9.11 -9.66
C MET A 171 12.33 8.03 -8.99
N VAL A 172 12.66 7.62 -7.78
CA VAL A 172 11.88 6.62 -7.03
C VAL A 172 10.47 7.13 -6.74
N ARG A 173 10.33 8.40 -6.36
CA ARG A 173 9.04 9.04 -6.13
C ARG A 173 8.19 9.06 -7.42
N ALA A 174 8.79 9.42 -8.54
CA ALA A 174 8.12 9.42 -9.85
C ALA A 174 7.68 8.01 -10.27
N ALA A 175 8.56 7.02 -10.14
CA ALA A 175 8.24 5.63 -10.44
C ALA A 175 7.08 5.11 -9.59
N LEU A 176 7.10 5.34 -8.27
CA LEU A 176 6.01 4.94 -7.38
C LEU A 176 4.68 5.61 -7.74
N LYS A 177 4.71 6.92 -8.07
CA LYS A 177 3.52 7.64 -8.54
C LYS A 177 2.98 7.07 -9.83
N PHE A 178 3.86 6.78 -10.78
CA PHE A 178 3.50 6.13 -12.04
C PHE A 178 2.89 4.75 -11.82
N TYR A 179 3.38 4.00 -10.83
CA TYR A 179 2.84 2.69 -10.46
C TYR A 179 1.50 2.76 -9.69
N GLY A 180 1.05 3.96 -9.28
CA GLY A 180 -0.25 4.17 -8.64
C GLY A 180 -0.21 4.59 -7.18
N ALA A 181 0.96 4.83 -6.60
CA ALA A 181 1.05 5.32 -5.22
C ALA A 181 0.41 6.71 -5.06
N ALA A 182 -0.39 6.89 -4.01
CA ALA A 182 -1.02 8.16 -3.71
C ALA A 182 -0.06 9.16 -3.05
N THR A 183 0.71 8.72 -2.09
CA THR A 183 1.78 9.49 -1.43
C THR A 183 3.05 8.65 -1.34
N VAL A 184 4.20 9.30 -1.25
CA VAL A 184 5.50 8.63 -1.09
C VAL A 184 6.32 9.39 -0.08
N GLY A 185 6.85 8.71 0.92
CA GLY A 185 7.81 9.20 1.90
C GLY A 185 9.08 8.35 1.90
N MET A 186 10.17 8.93 2.35
CA MET A 186 11.44 8.23 2.54
C MET A 186 11.98 8.59 3.92
N VAL A 187 12.42 7.58 4.66
CA VAL A 187 12.94 7.73 6.02
C VAL A 187 14.30 7.05 6.10
N GLU A 188 15.26 7.70 6.72
CA GLU A 188 16.55 7.09 6.99
C GLU A 188 16.41 6.02 8.06
N LEU A 189 17.07 4.88 7.83
CA LEU A 189 17.06 3.74 8.72
C LEU A 189 18.25 3.82 9.68
N ASP A 190 18.03 4.46 10.81
CA ASP A 190 18.98 4.56 11.93
C ASP A 190 18.60 3.60 13.07
N GLU A 191 19.32 3.67 14.19
CA GLU A 191 19.05 2.86 15.38
C GLU A 191 17.65 3.06 15.97
N ASN A 192 17.08 4.26 15.84
CA ASN A 192 15.74 4.56 16.33
C ASN A 192 14.66 4.07 15.39
N THR A 193 14.79 4.35 14.10
CA THR A 193 13.81 3.94 13.10
C THR A 193 13.79 2.42 12.88
N ARG A 194 14.88 1.70 13.16
CA ARG A 194 14.89 0.23 13.24
C ARG A 194 13.93 -0.32 14.29
N LYS A 195 13.62 0.42 15.34
CA LYS A 195 12.64 0.01 16.37
C LYS A 195 11.20 -0.03 15.86
N LEU A 196 10.93 0.62 14.73
CA LEU A 196 9.63 0.58 14.07
C LEU A 196 9.38 -0.72 13.30
N PHE A 197 10.43 -1.52 13.04
CA PHE A 197 10.28 -2.84 12.43
C PHE A 197 9.91 -3.88 13.47
N TYR A 198 9.01 -4.75 13.13
CA TYR A 198 8.66 -5.87 14.01
C TYR A 198 9.82 -6.85 14.14
N SER A 199 9.93 -7.47 15.30
CA SER A 199 10.90 -8.53 15.53
C SER A 199 10.50 -9.85 14.89
N HIS A 200 9.18 -10.08 14.75
CA HIS A 200 8.62 -11.24 14.07
C HIS A 200 7.43 -10.82 13.20
N ASP A 201 7.31 -11.41 12.03
CA ASP A 201 6.14 -11.21 11.18
C ASP A 201 4.87 -11.78 11.84
N ALA A 202 3.76 -11.09 11.69
CA ALA A 202 2.50 -11.48 12.32
C ALA A 202 1.86 -12.73 11.72
N PHE A 203 2.14 -13.02 10.45
CA PHE A 203 1.47 -14.09 9.70
C PHE A 203 2.31 -15.34 9.61
N ASP A 204 3.50 -15.24 9.03
CA ASP A 204 4.39 -16.37 8.84
C ASP A 204 5.33 -16.62 10.05
N LYS A 205 5.31 -15.70 11.03
CA LYS A 205 6.08 -15.75 12.29
C LYS A 205 7.60 -15.76 12.10
N LYS A 206 8.08 -15.48 10.91
CA LYS A 206 9.51 -15.36 10.64
C LYS A 206 10.12 -14.24 11.49
N GLN A 207 11.26 -14.52 12.07
CA GLN A 207 12.04 -13.51 12.77
C GLN A 207 12.65 -12.52 11.76
N VAL A 208 12.54 -11.23 12.02
CA VAL A 208 13.17 -10.16 11.22
C VAL A 208 14.38 -9.64 11.97
N ILE A 209 15.55 -9.83 11.40
CA ILE A 209 16.82 -9.42 12.00
C ILE A 209 17.59 -8.45 11.09
N PHE A 210 18.35 -7.58 11.72
CA PHE A 210 19.37 -6.76 11.05
C PHE A 210 20.73 -7.40 11.27
N SER A 211 21.51 -7.61 10.21
CA SER A 211 22.80 -8.28 10.30
C SER A 211 23.79 -7.69 9.31
N ASP A 212 25.06 -7.92 9.57
CA ASP A 212 26.15 -7.48 8.73
C ASP A 212 26.39 -8.48 7.60
N VAL A 213 25.48 -8.46 6.64
CA VAL A 213 25.51 -9.30 5.43
C VAL A 213 25.48 -8.41 4.18
N ASP A 214 26.03 -8.94 3.08
CA ASP A 214 26.08 -8.21 1.81
C ASP A 214 24.73 -8.15 1.10
N GLU A 215 23.91 -9.17 1.24
CA GLU A 215 22.63 -9.28 0.55
C GLU A 215 21.51 -9.66 1.52
N PRO A 216 20.28 -9.19 1.28
CA PRO A 216 19.14 -9.63 2.07
C PRO A 216 18.88 -11.13 1.85
N GLN A 217 18.46 -11.80 2.90
CA GLN A 217 18.22 -13.25 2.88
C GLN A 217 16.86 -13.59 3.48
N GLU A 218 16.24 -14.61 2.96
CA GLU A 218 15.03 -15.19 3.54
C GLU A 218 15.18 -16.70 3.66
N THR A 219 14.91 -17.20 4.84
CA THR A 219 14.84 -18.63 5.15
C THR A 219 13.42 -19.02 5.59
N ASP A 220 13.22 -20.26 5.97
CA ASP A 220 11.92 -20.71 6.50
C ASP A 220 11.58 -20.04 7.84
N THR A 221 12.58 -19.58 8.60
CA THR A 221 12.39 -19.04 9.96
C THR A 221 12.78 -17.57 10.10
N GLN A 222 13.53 -17.01 9.16
CA GLN A 222 14.13 -15.68 9.30
C GLN A 222 14.08 -14.87 8.00
N ARG A 223 13.99 -13.56 8.18
CA ARG A 223 14.29 -12.51 7.18
C ARG A 223 15.45 -11.67 7.66
N VAL A 224 16.48 -11.57 6.86
CA VAL A 224 17.70 -10.83 7.20
C VAL A 224 17.76 -9.55 6.38
N ILE A 225 17.76 -8.42 7.06
CA ILE A 225 17.93 -7.08 6.48
C ILE A 225 19.41 -6.69 6.67
N PRO A 226 20.15 -6.40 5.59
CA PRO A 226 21.53 -5.95 5.71
C PRO A 226 21.64 -4.65 6.52
N ASN A 227 22.61 -4.54 7.41
CA ASN A 227 22.90 -3.32 8.17
C ASN A 227 23.19 -2.11 7.27
N ARG A 228 23.64 -2.35 6.05
CA ARG A 228 23.85 -1.30 5.03
C ARG A 228 22.56 -0.77 4.36
N ALA A 229 21.40 -1.38 4.62
CA ALA A 229 20.12 -0.80 4.19
C ALA A 229 19.89 0.52 4.93
N LYS A 230 19.84 1.63 4.18
CA LYS A 230 19.80 2.99 4.75
C LYS A 230 18.44 3.65 4.67
N TRP A 231 17.55 3.16 3.82
CA TRP A 231 16.32 3.86 3.50
C TRP A 231 15.10 2.97 3.62
N VAL A 232 14.06 3.51 4.22
CA VAL A 232 12.71 2.97 4.17
C VAL A 232 11.90 3.81 3.22
N ILE A 233 11.31 3.18 2.22
CA ILE A 233 10.41 3.82 1.27
C ILE A 233 8.99 3.45 1.67
N VAL A 234 8.20 4.46 1.99
CA VAL A 234 6.80 4.31 2.39
C VAL A 234 5.91 4.90 1.32
N PHE A 235 4.85 4.20 0.96
CA PHE A 235 3.84 4.73 0.06
C PHE A 235 2.43 4.38 0.54
N SER A 236 1.46 5.19 0.16
CA SER A 236 0.05 4.95 0.45
C SER A 236 -0.72 4.63 -0.82
N VAL A 237 -1.81 3.88 -0.66
CA VAL A 237 -2.78 3.60 -1.72
C VAL A 237 -4.11 4.24 -1.34
N ARG A 238 -4.76 4.89 -2.31
CA ARG A 238 -6.02 5.58 -2.06
C ARG A 238 -7.16 4.58 -1.87
N MET A 239 -7.91 4.77 -0.81
CA MET A 239 -9.21 4.13 -0.62
C MET A 239 -10.35 5.08 -0.96
N ALA A 240 -11.48 4.55 -1.45
CA ALA A 240 -12.67 5.33 -1.78
C ALA A 240 -13.42 5.77 -0.50
N PRO A 241 -13.53 7.08 -0.19
CA PRO A 241 -14.17 7.53 1.05
C PRO A 241 -15.63 7.11 1.17
N ALA A 242 -16.36 7.11 0.06
CA ALA A 242 -17.76 6.68 0.04
C ALA A 242 -17.95 5.21 0.43
N ASN A 243 -16.98 4.35 0.10
CA ASN A 243 -16.97 2.96 0.52
C ASN A 243 -16.61 2.83 2.00
N ILE A 244 -15.61 3.56 2.48
CA ILE A 244 -15.23 3.55 3.90
C ILE A 244 -16.39 3.98 4.80
N ALA A 245 -17.17 4.97 4.38
CA ALA A 245 -18.35 5.42 5.11
C ALA A 245 -19.45 4.34 5.25
N ARG A 246 -19.32 3.20 4.56
CA ARG A 246 -20.22 2.04 4.68
C ARG A 246 -19.73 0.96 5.64
N ALA A 247 -18.68 1.24 6.42
CA ALA A 247 -18.24 0.30 7.45
C ALA A 247 -19.38 0.01 8.46
N PRO A 248 -19.51 -1.23 8.92
CA PRO A 248 -18.66 -2.41 8.70
C PRO A 248 -19.10 -3.31 7.53
N TYR A 249 -19.85 -2.83 6.59
CA TYR A 249 -20.45 -3.62 5.50
C TYR A 249 -19.42 -4.04 4.42
N PRO A 250 -19.73 -5.08 3.61
CA PRO A 250 -18.86 -5.57 2.54
C PRO A 250 -18.39 -4.49 1.57
N ALA A 251 -19.22 -3.48 1.31
CA ALA A 251 -18.85 -2.36 0.44
C ALA A 251 -17.61 -1.60 0.94
N SER A 252 -17.43 -1.45 2.26
CA SER A 252 -16.22 -0.85 2.83
C SER A 252 -15.02 -1.78 2.70
N GLN A 253 -15.24 -3.07 2.84
CA GLN A 253 -14.18 -4.06 2.71
C GLN A 253 -13.67 -4.20 1.27
N ALA A 254 -14.48 -3.85 0.28
CA ALA A 254 -14.05 -3.85 -1.11
C ALA A 254 -12.91 -2.84 -1.35
N THR A 255 -13.04 -1.60 -0.86
CA THR A 255 -11.96 -0.60 -1.03
C THR A 255 -10.71 -0.94 -0.23
N VAL A 256 -10.86 -1.56 0.95
CA VAL A 256 -9.73 -2.07 1.75
C VAL A 256 -9.01 -3.19 1.00
N GLY A 257 -9.76 -4.20 0.53
CA GLY A 257 -9.19 -5.33 -0.24
C GLY A 257 -8.49 -4.88 -1.52
N LEU A 258 -9.06 -3.89 -2.23
CA LEU A 258 -8.43 -3.30 -3.41
C LEU A 258 -7.13 -2.60 -3.04
N ALA A 259 -7.10 -1.79 -1.98
CA ALA A 259 -5.90 -1.08 -1.55
C ALA A 259 -4.76 -2.03 -1.18
N TYR A 260 -5.06 -3.15 -0.52
CA TYR A 260 -4.06 -4.19 -0.24
C TYR A 260 -3.54 -4.86 -1.52
N SER A 261 -4.42 -5.16 -2.47
CA SER A 261 -4.04 -5.77 -3.75
C SER A 261 -3.15 -4.84 -4.57
N GLU A 262 -3.55 -3.59 -4.71
CA GLU A 262 -2.76 -2.56 -5.40
C GLU A 262 -1.43 -2.30 -4.69
N GLY A 263 -1.43 -2.25 -3.36
CA GLY A 263 -0.21 -2.09 -2.57
C GLY A 263 0.82 -3.19 -2.84
N ALA A 264 0.38 -4.43 -2.97
CA ALA A 264 1.26 -5.55 -3.33
C ALA A 264 1.84 -5.40 -4.74
N ILE A 265 1.01 -5.01 -5.71
CA ILE A 265 1.44 -4.79 -7.10
C ILE A 265 2.46 -3.64 -7.18
N ILE A 266 2.18 -2.52 -6.50
CA ILE A 266 3.09 -1.36 -6.47
C ILE A 266 4.43 -1.74 -5.83
N ALA A 267 4.40 -2.49 -4.71
CA ALA A 267 5.62 -2.96 -4.06
C ALA A 267 6.47 -3.85 -4.97
N ASN A 268 5.85 -4.83 -5.65
CA ASN A 268 6.54 -5.71 -6.59
C ASN A 268 7.17 -4.92 -7.75
N ARG A 269 6.45 -3.96 -8.32
CA ARG A 269 6.98 -3.10 -9.39
C ARG A 269 8.17 -2.27 -8.92
N LEU A 270 8.11 -1.72 -7.69
CA LEU A 270 9.24 -1.00 -7.10
C LEU A 270 10.45 -1.91 -6.90
N GLN A 271 10.23 -3.12 -6.38
CA GLN A 271 11.30 -4.10 -6.18
C GLN A 271 11.98 -4.48 -7.50
N GLU A 272 11.21 -4.72 -8.56
CA GLU A 272 11.75 -5.01 -9.88
C GLU A 272 12.47 -3.80 -10.50
N PHE A 273 11.92 -2.60 -10.34
CA PHE A 273 12.56 -1.37 -10.79
C PHE A 273 13.93 -1.16 -10.14
N LEU A 274 14.00 -1.27 -8.81
CA LEU A 274 15.26 -1.11 -8.09
C LEU A 274 16.25 -2.25 -8.39
N ARG A 275 15.77 -3.47 -8.57
CA ARG A 275 16.58 -4.60 -9.01
C ARG A 275 17.22 -4.34 -10.38
N ALA A 276 16.46 -3.83 -11.34
CA ALA A 276 16.96 -3.47 -12.67
C ALA A 276 18.02 -2.35 -12.63
N LEU A 277 18.01 -1.50 -11.60
CA LEU A 277 19.02 -0.48 -11.35
C LEU A 277 20.25 -1.04 -10.58
N GLY A 278 20.18 -2.27 -10.05
CA GLY A 278 21.24 -2.91 -9.29
C GLY A 278 21.14 -2.71 -7.78
N TYR A 279 19.95 -2.42 -7.27
CA TYR A 279 19.70 -2.23 -5.84
C TYR A 279 18.82 -3.32 -5.27
N HIS A 280 19.09 -3.74 -4.04
CA HIS A 280 18.19 -4.60 -3.29
C HIS A 280 17.04 -3.78 -2.69
N CYS A 281 15.83 -4.31 -2.79
CA CYS A 281 14.64 -3.74 -2.19
C CYS A 281 13.84 -4.86 -1.52
N MET A 282 13.76 -4.80 -0.21
CA MET A 282 12.97 -5.72 0.58
C MET A 282 11.58 -5.16 0.80
N ALA A 283 10.54 -6.00 0.68
CA ALA A 283 9.18 -5.64 1.05
C ALA A 283 8.86 -6.24 2.41
N GLU A 284 8.46 -5.39 3.34
CA GLU A 284 7.88 -5.83 4.60
C GLU A 284 6.36 -5.97 4.48
N SER A 285 5.81 -6.86 5.29
CA SER A 285 4.37 -6.99 5.43
C SER A 285 3.79 -5.65 5.90
N ASN A 286 2.82 -5.10 5.15
CA ASN A 286 2.24 -3.82 5.51
C ASN A 286 1.31 -3.88 6.73
N ILE A 287 1.12 -5.04 7.32
CA ILE A 287 0.14 -5.12 8.39
C ILE A 287 0.70 -4.55 9.66
N MET A 288 2.01 -4.40 9.73
CA MET A 288 2.58 -4.21 11.04
C MET A 288 3.65 -3.14 11.14
N GLY A 289 4.68 -3.19 10.35
CA GLY A 289 5.73 -2.17 10.38
C GLY A 289 5.38 -0.94 9.54
N SER A 290 4.71 -1.14 8.41
CA SER A 290 4.44 -0.06 7.47
C SER A 290 3.30 0.87 7.87
N LEU A 291 2.36 0.43 8.70
CA LEU A 291 1.33 1.32 9.26
C LEU A 291 1.90 2.27 10.31
N ALA A 292 2.87 1.81 11.11
CA ALA A 292 3.59 2.66 12.05
C ALA A 292 4.49 3.69 11.34
N ASN A 293 4.94 3.38 10.12
CA ASN A 293 5.82 4.25 9.31
C ASN A 293 5.04 5.21 8.39
N SER A 294 3.73 5.04 8.24
CA SER A 294 2.88 5.86 7.37
C SER A 294 2.11 6.95 8.10
N GLY A 295 2.26 7.05 9.42
CA GLY A 295 1.61 8.05 10.28
C GLY A 295 2.32 9.39 10.30
#